data_644e8c8417093ea9758ef7263702db3c
#
_entry.id   644e8c8417093ea9758ef7263702db3c
#
_cell.length_a   1.000
_cell.length_b   1.000
_cell.length_c   1.000
_cell.angle_alpha   90.00
_cell.angle_beta   90.00
_cell.angle_gamma   90.00
#
_symmetry.space_group_name_H-M   'P 1'
#
loop_
_entity.id
_entity.type
_entity.pdbx_description
1 polymer ?
#
loop_
_entity_poly.entity_id
_entity_poly.type
_entity_poly.pdbx_seq_one_letter_code
_entity_poly.pdbx_strand_id
1 'polypeptide(L)'
;MALALAIASVVVGIAHLNASAQEPNQVGLVIDFGNGAVTTRCVTFSEAEISGYDVLQRSGVPLVAQEVGGMGVTICDIGVICQCSASDCFCECQGMTCTYWRYYHLEGGAWQYSPIGASAYTVQPGDVEGWAWAEEDANSGIEPPVISFDQICATSSDPPATEAPPTSMPTVPAIKTATPT
;
A
#
# COMPACT_ATOMS: atom_id res chain seq x y z
N MET A 1 11.22 -78.11 24.35
CA MET A 1 11.83 -76.78 24.32
C MET A 1 11.07 -75.95 23.26
N ALA A 2 10.19 -75.04 23.69
CA ALA A 2 9.41 -74.17 22.79
C ALA A 2 9.99 -72.74 22.90
N LEU A 3 10.48 -72.25 21.78
CA LEU A 3 11.09 -70.91 21.67
C LEU A 3 9.99 -69.95 21.33
N ALA A 4 9.61 -69.04 22.25
CA ALA A 4 8.65 -67.97 22.00
C ALA A 4 9.37 -66.77 21.40
N LEU A 5 9.01 -66.40 20.15
CA LEU A 5 9.48 -65.20 19.48
C LEU A 5 8.58 -64.01 19.91
N ALA A 6 9.12 -63.04 20.64
CA ALA A 6 8.43 -61.78 20.96
C ALA A 6 8.70 -60.78 19.81
N ILE A 7 7.64 -60.41 19.11
CA ILE A 7 7.68 -59.34 18.09
C ILE A 7 7.40 -57.99 18.80
N ALA A 8 8.41 -57.12 18.92
CA ALA A 8 8.25 -55.78 19.44
C ALA A 8 7.80 -54.86 18.27
N SER A 9 6.56 -54.41 18.32
CA SER A 9 6.02 -53.39 17.37
C SER A 9 6.48 -52.01 17.81
N VAL A 10 7.37 -51.40 17.00
CA VAL A 10 7.76 -49.98 17.15
C VAL A 10 6.69 -49.13 16.50
N VAL A 11 5.90 -48.42 17.28
CA VAL A 11 4.96 -47.37 16.79
C VAL A 11 5.76 -46.09 16.61
N VAL A 12 6.08 -45.76 15.37
CA VAL A 12 6.66 -44.46 15.02
C VAL A 12 5.53 -43.43 15.00
N GLY A 13 5.44 -42.62 16.04
CA GLY A 13 4.53 -41.46 16.10
C GLY A 13 5.03 -40.37 15.16
N ILE A 14 4.31 -40.12 14.06
CA ILE A 14 4.55 -38.96 13.19
C ILE A 14 3.99 -37.73 13.90
N ALA A 15 4.85 -36.92 14.52
CA ALA A 15 4.48 -35.61 15.02
C ALA A 15 4.21 -34.69 13.80
N HIS A 16 2.94 -34.37 13.55
CA HIS A 16 2.58 -33.32 12.59
C HIS A 16 3.00 -31.98 13.19
N LEU A 17 4.11 -31.42 12.71
CA LEU A 17 4.48 -30.03 12.96
C LEU A 17 3.47 -29.18 12.19
N ASN A 18 2.45 -28.68 12.88
CA ASN A 18 1.61 -27.61 12.35
C ASN A 18 2.50 -26.35 12.28
N ALA A 19 3.11 -26.09 11.13
CA ALA A 19 3.68 -24.78 10.84
C ALA A 19 2.50 -23.81 10.77
N SER A 20 2.27 -23.05 11.86
CA SER A 20 1.39 -21.91 11.83
C SER A 20 2.04 -20.91 10.87
N ALA A 21 1.42 -20.65 9.72
CA ALA A 21 1.85 -19.56 8.86
C ALA A 21 1.70 -18.27 9.68
N GLN A 22 2.80 -17.58 9.91
CA GLN A 22 2.76 -16.28 10.58
C GLN A 22 2.03 -15.32 9.64
N GLU A 23 1.03 -14.61 10.17
CA GLU A 23 0.36 -13.55 9.42
C GLU A 23 1.41 -12.55 8.94
N PRO A 24 1.34 -12.09 7.67
CA PRO A 24 2.29 -11.12 7.16
C PRO A 24 2.17 -9.81 7.92
N ASN A 25 3.28 -9.15 8.12
CA ASN A 25 3.31 -7.80 8.64
C ASN A 25 2.64 -6.84 7.65
N GLN A 26 2.01 -5.79 8.17
CA GLN A 26 1.27 -4.82 7.37
C GLN A 26 1.59 -3.39 7.80
N VAL A 27 1.56 -2.48 6.84
CA VAL A 27 1.65 -1.03 7.04
C VAL A 27 0.59 -0.33 6.20
N GLY A 28 -0.05 0.69 6.77
CA GLY A 28 -0.97 1.55 6.05
C GLY A 28 -0.23 2.62 5.26
N LEU A 29 -0.72 2.96 4.07
CA LEU A 29 -0.20 4.05 3.25
C LEU A 29 -1.35 4.96 2.83
N VAL A 30 -1.17 6.28 3.01
CA VAL A 30 -2.10 7.33 2.57
C VAL A 30 -1.35 8.27 1.64
N ILE A 31 -1.87 8.49 0.43
CA ILE A 31 -1.30 9.39 -0.56
C ILE A 31 -2.36 10.43 -0.93
N ASP A 32 -2.09 11.70 -0.62
CA ASP A 32 -2.87 12.85 -1.08
C ASP A 32 -2.18 13.49 -2.29
N PHE A 33 -2.87 13.48 -3.41
CA PHE A 33 -2.34 13.99 -4.67
C PHE A 33 -2.44 15.51 -4.83
N GLY A 34 -2.90 16.25 -3.80
CA GLY A 34 -3.02 17.71 -3.85
C GLY A 34 -4.13 18.25 -4.74
N ASN A 35 -4.86 17.38 -5.44
CA ASN A 35 -5.96 17.72 -6.36
C ASN A 35 -7.34 17.27 -5.84
N GLY A 36 -7.43 16.90 -4.57
CA GLY A 36 -8.61 16.34 -3.92
C GLY A 36 -8.76 14.82 -4.07
N ALA A 37 -7.86 14.15 -4.78
CA ALA A 37 -7.81 12.71 -4.83
C ALA A 37 -6.90 12.16 -3.73
N VAL A 38 -7.36 11.11 -3.06
CA VAL A 38 -6.61 10.39 -2.03
C VAL A 38 -6.62 8.90 -2.36
N THR A 39 -5.49 8.25 -2.17
CA THR A 39 -5.38 6.80 -2.32
C THR A 39 -4.84 6.20 -1.03
N THR A 40 -5.40 5.08 -0.61
CA THR A 40 -4.87 4.26 0.49
C THR A 40 -4.41 2.90 -0.03
N ARG A 41 -3.39 2.33 0.61
CA ARG A 41 -2.92 0.96 0.38
C ARG A 41 -2.55 0.31 1.69
N CYS A 42 -2.94 -0.95 1.84
CA CYS A 42 -2.36 -1.82 2.86
C CYS A 42 -1.21 -2.60 2.21
N VAL A 43 -0.01 -2.36 2.67
CA VAL A 43 1.20 -3.00 2.13
C VAL A 43 1.63 -4.11 3.06
N THR A 44 1.78 -5.32 2.52
CA THR A 44 2.21 -6.51 3.27
C THR A 44 3.69 -6.78 3.07
N PHE A 45 4.36 -7.28 4.12
CA PHE A 45 5.77 -7.65 4.09
C PHE A 45 6.09 -8.76 5.08
N SER A 46 7.22 -9.43 4.91
CA SER A 46 7.66 -10.57 5.74
C SER A 46 8.81 -10.24 6.67
N GLU A 47 9.50 -9.14 6.43
CA GLU A 47 10.63 -8.64 7.22
C GLU A 47 10.14 -8.10 8.57
N ALA A 48 11.01 -8.00 9.56
CA ALA A 48 10.64 -7.40 10.85
C ALA A 48 10.30 -5.91 10.71
N GLU A 49 10.97 -5.23 9.79
CA GLU A 49 10.81 -3.81 9.48
C GLU A 49 11.22 -3.56 8.03
N ILE A 50 10.72 -2.48 7.42
CA ILE A 50 11.08 -2.04 6.07
C ILE A 50 11.31 -0.52 6.06
N SER A 51 11.87 0.03 4.97
CA SER A 51 11.94 1.48 4.82
C SER A 51 10.63 2.06 4.28
N GLY A 52 10.40 3.36 4.53
CA GLY A 52 9.26 4.06 3.93
C GLY A 52 9.30 4.06 2.39
N TYR A 53 10.49 3.98 1.80
CA TYR A 53 10.65 3.79 0.35
C TYR A 53 10.19 2.40 -0.11
N ASP A 54 10.49 1.34 0.65
CA ASP A 54 9.98 0.00 0.37
C ASP A 54 8.45 -0.05 0.42
N VAL A 55 7.83 0.70 1.34
CA VAL A 55 6.37 0.84 1.40
C VAL A 55 5.81 1.39 0.09
N LEU A 56 6.38 2.49 -0.43
CA LEU A 56 5.97 3.05 -1.72
C LEU A 56 6.17 2.07 -2.87
N GLN A 57 7.34 1.43 -2.95
CA GLN A 57 7.64 0.47 -4.02
C GLN A 57 6.66 -0.72 -4.03
N ARG A 58 6.29 -1.23 -2.85
CA ARG A 58 5.39 -2.37 -2.70
C ARG A 58 3.92 -2.00 -2.80
N SER A 59 3.58 -0.71 -2.76
CA SER A 59 2.20 -0.24 -2.82
C SER A 59 1.52 -0.48 -4.18
N GLY A 60 2.32 -0.70 -5.23
CA GLY A 60 1.84 -0.83 -6.61
C GLY A 60 1.39 0.48 -7.25
N VAL A 61 1.57 1.62 -6.58
CA VAL A 61 1.32 2.94 -7.17
C VAL A 61 2.50 3.31 -8.08
N PRO A 62 2.27 3.87 -9.28
CA PRO A 62 3.35 4.34 -10.14
C PRO A 62 4.30 5.27 -9.39
N LEU A 63 5.60 5.04 -9.53
CA LEU A 63 6.62 5.73 -8.75
C LEU A 63 7.80 6.09 -9.64
N VAL A 64 8.22 7.36 -9.57
CA VAL A 64 9.51 7.83 -10.11
C VAL A 64 10.36 8.29 -8.93
N ALA A 65 11.56 7.73 -8.83
CA ALA A 65 12.49 8.03 -7.75
C ALA A 65 13.93 8.08 -8.29
N GLN A 66 14.80 8.82 -7.61
CA GLN A 66 16.22 8.94 -7.93
C GLN A 66 17.06 8.62 -6.71
N GLU A 67 18.04 7.76 -6.88
CA GLU A 67 19.08 7.56 -5.87
C GLU A 67 20.09 8.71 -5.93
N VAL A 68 20.26 9.42 -4.82
CA VAL A 68 21.21 10.50 -4.69
C VAL A 68 22.36 10.03 -3.81
N GLY A 69 23.53 9.83 -4.40
CA GLY A 69 24.68 9.23 -3.78
C GLY A 69 24.96 9.77 -2.35
N GLY A 70 24.88 8.89 -1.34
CA GLY A 70 25.12 9.19 0.06
C GLY A 70 23.95 9.85 0.83
N MET A 71 22.87 10.28 0.15
CA MET A 71 21.69 10.91 0.79
C MET A 71 20.44 10.02 0.73
N GLY A 72 20.51 8.86 0.06
CA GLY A 72 19.38 7.95 -0.09
C GLY A 72 18.55 8.25 -1.35
N VAL A 73 17.25 7.91 -1.29
CA VAL A 73 16.33 8.01 -2.43
C VAL A 73 15.44 9.23 -2.30
N THR A 74 15.40 10.04 -3.35
CA THR A 74 14.46 11.16 -3.52
C THR A 74 13.26 10.70 -4.33
N ILE A 75 12.06 11.02 -3.88
CA ILE A 75 10.81 10.73 -4.58
C ILE A 75 10.53 11.88 -5.53
N CYS A 76 10.41 11.57 -6.83
CA CYS A 76 10.20 12.55 -7.89
C CYS A 76 8.73 12.64 -8.30
N ASP A 77 8.04 11.49 -8.42
CA ASP A 77 6.62 11.44 -8.74
C ASP A 77 5.95 10.20 -8.13
N ILE A 78 4.72 10.37 -7.65
CA ILE A 78 3.84 9.29 -7.19
C ILE A 78 2.53 9.41 -7.96
N GLY A 79 2.10 8.34 -8.65
CA GLY A 79 0.82 8.34 -9.35
C GLY A 79 0.78 9.14 -10.65
N VAL A 80 1.92 9.58 -11.18
CA VAL A 80 2.03 10.37 -12.43
C VAL A 80 1.33 11.74 -12.32
N ILE A 81 1.59 12.44 -11.23
CA ILE A 81 0.95 13.74 -10.93
C ILE A 81 1.71 14.92 -11.53
N CYS A 82 3.00 15.07 -11.19
CA CYS A 82 3.83 16.17 -11.70
C CYS A 82 4.56 15.80 -12.98
N GLN A 83 4.69 14.52 -13.28
CA GLN A 83 5.50 14.00 -14.38
C GLN A 83 6.99 14.41 -14.27
N CYS A 84 7.45 14.73 -13.04
CA CYS A 84 8.85 15.01 -12.80
C CYS A 84 9.69 13.74 -13.09
N SER A 85 10.79 13.95 -13.81
CA SER A 85 11.67 12.85 -14.18
C SER A 85 12.67 12.51 -13.06
N ALA A 86 13.27 11.33 -13.11
CA ALA A 86 14.34 10.96 -12.20
C ALA A 86 15.60 11.87 -12.29
N SER A 87 15.75 12.65 -13.35
CA SER A 87 16.82 13.63 -13.49
C SER A 87 16.48 15.00 -12.92
N ASP A 88 15.19 15.25 -12.59
CA ASP A 88 14.70 16.50 -12.05
C ASP A 88 13.49 16.24 -11.13
N CYS A 89 13.76 15.80 -9.92
CA CYS A 89 12.73 15.47 -8.92
C CYS A 89 12.03 16.71 -8.33
N PHE A 90 12.58 17.89 -8.54
CA PHE A 90 12.04 19.16 -8.06
C PHE A 90 11.61 20.07 -9.22
N CYS A 91 11.07 19.45 -10.27
CA CYS A 91 10.72 20.15 -11.51
C CYS A 91 9.65 21.24 -11.32
N GLU A 92 8.85 21.17 -10.23
CA GLU A 92 7.86 22.17 -9.86
C GLU A 92 8.38 23.19 -8.83
N CYS A 93 9.71 23.21 -8.60
CA CYS A 93 10.34 24.23 -7.76
C CYS A 93 10.82 25.39 -8.62
N GLN A 94 10.12 26.55 -8.53
CA GLN A 94 10.44 27.74 -9.31
C GLN A 94 10.59 28.95 -8.40
N GLY A 95 11.78 29.54 -8.38
CA GLY A 95 12.06 30.73 -7.58
C GLY A 95 11.98 30.46 -6.08
N MET A 96 10.98 31.06 -5.40
CA MET A 96 10.78 30.90 -3.96
C MET A 96 9.67 29.90 -3.61
N THR A 97 8.98 29.36 -4.59
CA THR A 97 7.92 28.36 -4.40
C THR A 97 8.41 26.99 -4.86
N CYS A 98 8.07 25.97 -4.10
CA CYS A 98 8.47 24.60 -4.39
C CYS A 98 7.32 23.66 -4.04
N THR A 99 6.78 22.96 -5.03
CA THR A 99 5.83 21.89 -4.82
C THR A 99 6.55 20.57 -4.96
N TYR A 100 6.42 19.73 -3.93
CA TYR A 100 7.12 18.44 -3.87
C TYR A 100 6.36 17.44 -3.03
N TRP A 101 6.78 16.17 -3.09
CA TRP A 101 6.22 15.10 -2.28
C TRP A 101 6.71 15.18 -0.84
N ARG A 102 5.81 15.52 0.08
CA ARG A 102 6.08 15.63 1.52
C ARG A 102 5.77 14.30 2.20
N TYR A 103 6.68 13.87 3.05
CA TYR A 103 6.60 12.58 3.74
C TYR A 103 6.22 12.76 5.21
N TYR A 104 5.32 11.91 5.69
CA TYR A 104 4.73 11.98 7.03
C TYR A 104 4.58 10.61 7.66
N HIS A 105 4.55 10.60 9.00
CA HIS A 105 4.23 9.45 9.84
C HIS A 105 3.03 9.76 10.70
N LEU A 106 2.08 8.82 10.84
CA LEU A 106 0.89 9.00 11.69
C LEU A 106 1.23 8.55 13.11
N GLU A 107 1.45 9.48 14.02
CA GLU A 107 1.77 9.22 15.41
C GLU A 107 0.67 9.76 16.34
N GLY A 108 0.09 8.89 17.17
CA GLY A 108 -0.95 9.31 18.12
C GLY A 108 -2.18 9.95 17.48
N GLY A 109 -2.46 9.65 16.21
CA GLY A 109 -3.60 10.20 15.47
C GLY A 109 -3.34 11.56 14.80
N ALA A 110 -2.10 12.02 14.76
CA ALA A 110 -1.67 13.24 14.07
C ALA A 110 -0.49 12.97 13.16
N TRP A 111 -0.42 13.66 12.02
CA TRP A 111 0.70 13.56 11.12
C TRP A 111 1.94 14.27 11.67
N GLN A 112 3.08 13.62 11.56
CA GLN A 112 4.39 14.19 11.85
C GLN A 112 5.18 14.25 10.55
N TYR A 113 5.63 15.45 10.16
CA TYR A 113 6.51 15.60 8.99
C TYR A 113 7.82 14.88 9.24
N SER A 114 8.25 14.07 8.28
CA SER A 114 9.49 13.30 8.41
C SER A 114 10.72 14.22 8.31
N PRO A 115 11.62 14.20 9.27
CA PRO A 115 12.86 14.96 9.19
C PRO A 115 13.93 14.30 8.29
N ILE A 116 13.67 13.07 7.82
CA ILE A 116 14.59 12.28 7.00
C ILE A 116 13.86 11.70 5.78
N GLY A 117 14.62 11.36 4.74
CA GLY A 117 14.07 10.72 3.53
C GLY A 117 13.53 9.32 3.81
N ALA A 118 12.53 8.91 3.04
CA ALA A 118 11.83 7.64 3.22
C ALA A 118 12.74 6.39 3.15
N SER A 119 13.84 6.44 2.41
CA SER A 119 14.80 5.33 2.36
C SER A 119 15.63 5.16 3.64
N ALA A 120 15.67 6.18 4.49
CA ALA A 120 16.40 6.15 5.76
C ALA A 120 15.47 5.97 6.98
N TYR A 121 14.16 6.11 6.79
CA TYR A 121 13.17 5.92 7.85
C TYR A 121 12.76 4.45 7.96
N THR A 122 12.73 3.93 9.19
CA THR A 122 12.34 2.55 9.49
C THR A 122 10.87 2.50 9.88
N VAL A 123 10.10 1.71 9.13
CA VAL A 123 8.67 1.48 9.31
C VAL A 123 8.45 0.13 10.00
N GLN A 124 7.60 0.14 11.04
CA GLN A 124 7.24 -1.03 11.82
C GLN A 124 5.86 -1.57 11.39
N PRO A 125 5.56 -2.85 11.66
CA PRO A 125 4.22 -3.38 11.48
C PRO A 125 3.18 -2.58 12.27
N GLY A 126 2.10 -2.17 11.60
CA GLY A 126 1.03 -1.39 12.19
C GLY A 126 1.16 0.13 12.01
N ASP A 127 2.29 0.61 11.52
CA ASP A 127 2.47 2.03 11.21
C ASP A 127 1.58 2.49 10.05
N VAL A 128 1.40 3.80 9.95
CA VAL A 128 0.75 4.45 8.82
C VAL A 128 1.65 5.56 8.28
N GLU A 129 2.02 5.41 7.01
CA GLU A 129 2.85 6.36 6.28
C GLU A 129 2.01 7.27 5.40
N GLY A 130 2.37 8.54 5.30
CA GLY A 130 1.64 9.55 4.57
C GLY A 130 2.50 10.28 3.54
N TRP A 131 1.92 10.55 2.38
CA TRP A 131 2.51 11.40 1.34
C TRP A 131 1.52 12.45 0.89
N ALA A 132 1.98 13.69 0.72
CA ALA A 132 1.18 14.76 0.17
C ALA A 132 1.96 15.53 -0.90
N TRP A 133 1.33 15.77 -2.06
CA TRP A 133 1.82 16.66 -3.08
C TRP A 133 1.43 18.08 -2.72
N ALA A 134 2.39 18.89 -2.26
CA ALA A 134 2.09 20.19 -1.68
C ALA A 134 3.20 21.21 -1.89
N GLU A 135 2.81 22.47 -2.01
CA GLU A 135 3.72 23.61 -2.01
C GLU A 135 4.36 23.79 -0.61
N GLU A 136 5.62 24.19 -0.59
CA GLU A 136 6.34 24.54 0.62
C GLU A 136 5.86 25.92 1.13
N ASP A 137 4.73 25.95 1.81
CA ASP A 137 4.31 27.08 2.62
C ASP A 137 4.20 26.61 4.07
N ALA A 138 4.90 27.30 4.96
CA ALA A 138 4.90 26.99 6.39
C ALA A 138 3.51 27.06 7.06
N ASN A 139 2.52 27.63 6.38
CA ASN A 139 1.15 27.79 6.88
C ASN A 139 0.11 26.92 6.14
N SER A 140 0.44 26.32 5.03
CA SER A 140 -0.44 25.41 4.32
C SER A 140 -0.29 24.01 4.91
N GLY A 141 -0.93 23.71 6.02
CA GLY A 141 -0.97 22.37 6.62
C GLY A 141 -1.62 21.37 5.67
N ILE A 142 -0.96 21.07 4.55
CA ILE A 142 -1.39 20.06 3.59
C ILE A 142 -0.78 18.75 4.04
N GLU A 143 -1.39 18.19 5.05
CA GLU A 143 -1.17 16.84 5.50
C GLU A 143 -2.19 15.94 4.78
N PRO A 144 -1.86 14.66 4.54
CA PRO A 144 -2.87 13.71 4.09
C PRO A 144 -4.04 13.65 5.08
N PRO A 145 -5.25 13.24 4.65
CA PRO A 145 -6.32 12.98 5.61
C PRO A 145 -5.90 11.92 6.62
N VAL A 146 -6.28 12.09 7.89
CA VAL A 146 -6.00 11.10 8.93
C VAL A 146 -6.91 9.89 8.72
N ILE A 147 -6.30 8.77 8.36
CA ILE A 147 -6.96 7.47 8.17
C ILE A 147 -6.17 6.46 9.00
N SER A 148 -6.84 5.77 9.92
CA SER A 148 -6.17 4.84 10.82
C SER A 148 -5.70 3.57 10.12
N PHE A 149 -4.74 2.87 10.70
CA PHE A 149 -4.27 1.57 10.23
C PHE A 149 -5.42 0.59 10.01
N ASP A 150 -6.34 0.46 10.98
CA ASP A 150 -7.47 -0.46 10.89
C ASP A 150 -8.44 -0.11 9.74
N GLN A 151 -8.57 1.18 9.41
CA GLN A 151 -9.39 1.60 8.26
C GLN A 151 -8.72 1.29 6.92
N ILE A 152 -7.38 1.29 6.87
CA ILE A 152 -6.60 1.01 5.66
C ILE A 152 -6.41 -0.49 5.47
N CYS A 153 -6.03 -1.18 6.56
CA CYS A 153 -5.66 -2.59 6.58
C CYS A 153 -6.72 -3.46 7.27
N ALA A 154 -8.00 -3.04 7.24
CA ALA A 154 -9.07 -3.90 7.74
C ALA A 154 -8.87 -5.30 7.16
N THR A 155 -8.56 -6.25 8.02
CA THR A 155 -8.45 -7.66 7.62
C THR A 155 -9.72 -7.99 6.87
N SER A 156 -9.58 -8.46 5.64
CA SER A 156 -10.69 -8.98 4.84
C SER A 156 -11.26 -10.22 5.51
N SER A 157 -11.93 -10.03 6.65
CA SER A 157 -12.78 -11.01 7.29
C SER A 157 -14.12 -11.12 6.58
N ASP A 158 -14.37 -10.26 5.57
CA ASP A 158 -15.49 -10.46 4.67
C ASP A 158 -15.17 -11.60 3.71
N PRO A 159 -15.99 -12.67 3.69
CA PRO A 159 -15.92 -13.65 2.62
C PRO A 159 -16.07 -12.92 1.28
N PRO A 160 -15.40 -13.41 0.20
CA PRO A 160 -15.46 -12.75 -1.09
C PRO A 160 -16.93 -12.48 -1.40
N ALA A 161 -17.25 -11.20 -1.71
CA ALA A 161 -18.58 -10.78 -2.06
C ALA A 161 -19.11 -11.76 -3.11
N THR A 162 -20.12 -12.53 -2.74
CA THR A 162 -20.81 -13.42 -3.68
C THR A 162 -21.24 -12.55 -4.84
N GLU A 163 -20.61 -12.73 -5.98
CA GLU A 163 -20.92 -12.05 -7.23
C GLU A 163 -22.43 -12.21 -7.45
N ALA A 164 -23.15 -11.09 -7.37
CA ALA A 164 -24.58 -11.10 -7.58
C ALA A 164 -24.83 -11.66 -8.99
N PRO A 165 -25.77 -12.58 -9.17
CA PRO A 165 -26.06 -13.15 -10.49
C PRO A 165 -26.35 -12.02 -11.47
N PRO A 166 -25.87 -12.10 -12.73
CA PRO A 166 -26.02 -11.03 -13.71
C PRO A 166 -27.52 -10.72 -13.88
N THR A 167 -27.90 -9.50 -13.56
CA THR A 167 -29.24 -8.98 -13.79
C THR A 167 -29.50 -9.09 -15.28
N SER A 168 -30.44 -9.92 -15.66
CA SER A 168 -30.87 -10.11 -17.04
C SER A 168 -31.27 -8.76 -17.66
N MET A 169 -30.58 -8.36 -18.72
CA MET A 169 -30.90 -7.18 -19.50
C MET A 169 -32.37 -7.29 -20.02
N PRO A 170 -33.16 -6.22 -19.89
CA PRO A 170 -34.50 -6.22 -20.51
C PRO A 170 -34.36 -6.31 -22.04
N THR A 171 -35.04 -7.31 -22.62
CA THR A 171 -35.14 -7.52 -24.05
C THR A 171 -35.87 -6.33 -24.67
N VAL A 172 -35.19 -5.55 -25.51
CA VAL A 172 -35.80 -4.47 -26.30
C VAL A 172 -36.78 -5.08 -27.32
N PRO A 173 -38.06 -4.66 -27.35
CA PRO A 173 -39.00 -5.16 -28.35
C PRO A 173 -38.65 -4.66 -29.76
N ALA A 174 -38.65 -5.56 -30.73
CA ALA A 174 -38.36 -5.26 -32.13
C ALA A 174 -39.33 -4.21 -32.72
N ILE A 175 -38.78 -3.14 -33.28
CA ILE A 175 -39.50 -2.10 -34.01
C ILE A 175 -39.97 -2.70 -35.33
N LYS A 176 -41.33 -2.78 -35.54
CA LYS A 176 -41.93 -3.16 -36.82
C LYS A 176 -41.69 -2.03 -37.81
N THR A 177 -40.92 -2.31 -38.87
CA THR A 177 -40.76 -1.44 -40.02
C THR A 177 -42.05 -1.35 -40.78
N ALA A 178 -42.65 -0.16 -40.90
CA ALA A 178 -43.80 0.08 -41.77
C ALA A 178 -43.31 0.22 -43.21
N THR A 179 -43.97 -0.51 -44.13
CA THR A 179 -43.77 -0.44 -45.59
C THR A 179 -44.46 0.81 -46.12
N PRO A 180 -43.84 1.65 -46.93
CA PRO A 180 -44.54 2.74 -47.60
C PRO A 180 -45.32 2.23 -48.82
N THR A 181 -46.56 2.74 -48.98
CA THR A 181 -47.40 2.62 -50.16
C THR A 181 -47.11 3.76 -51.11
#